data_b3ac7b94cf2b07ac5c17c2c9eb400bf3
#
_entry.id   b3ac7b94cf2b07ac5c17c2c9eb400bf3
#
_cell.length_a   1.000
_cell.length_b   1.000
_cell.length_c   1.000
_cell.angle_alpha   90.00
_cell.angle_beta   90.00
_cell.angle_gamma   90.00
#
_symmetry.space_group_name_H-M   'P 1'
#
loop_
_entity.id
_entity.type
_entity.pdbx_description
1 polymer ?
#
loop_
_entity_poly.entity_id
_entity_poly.type
_entity_poly.pdbx_seq_one_letter_code
_entity_poly.pdbx_strand_id
1 'polypeptide(L)'
;LSYLVPETQDDLMRRRGALEIVAQSCHGMLGRTPDYVNIQLTASRQLAHLYGLNDKRHGDNLRNYHEYVRERDLCVTHAFGHPQMNRALSLAELPDPYTAVGVVDHTSEGVIVRGAKLLATLAPFSDEIFAPVYRPLRPDVEEDRKYCIGFALPVATPGLKFICRPSHDLGRPLADYPLSGQYDEMDALAIFDDVLIPWERVFIYDDVELANMTVEKVTLWRQYMQQVAVKNIAKLEFILGIVHGITEAIGIGGFAHVQEKNAEVIDTLETVRAYMRAAEADAAPYEGEGIWPAAEPWTAMRHWYPDAYARVAAIVEQLAAGGLMLTPTEEDLAGPLAGDIGKYYQGASIDAKKKVRLFRLAWDLIGTQFGSRQTLYERFFNGDVVQLRQRRFATYDYSRADASLELFMEELERE
;
A
#
# COMPACT_ATOMS: atom_id res chain seq x y z
N LEU A 1 -15.29 -6.19 9.06
CA LEU A 1 -15.99 -5.70 7.84
C LEU A 1 -15.11 -5.68 6.58
N SER A 2 -13.79 -5.87 6.71
CA SER A 2 -12.87 -5.98 5.55
C SER A 2 -13.20 -7.15 4.60
N TYR A 3 -13.86 -8.19 5.11
CA TYR A 3 -14.38 -9.31 4.33
C TYR A 3 -15.81 -9.11 3.79
N LEU A 4 -16.38 -7.90 3.94
CA LEU A 4 -17.71 -7.59 3.42
C LEU A 4 -17.64 -7.46 1.88
N VAL A 5 -18.46 -8.22 1.17
CA VAL A 5 -18.78 -7.99 -0.24
C VAL A 5 -19.81 -6.86 -0.28
N PRO A 6 -19.47 -5.67 -0.80
CA PRO A 6 -20.43 -4.57 -0.82
C PRO A 6 -21.46 -4.80 -1.92
N GLU A 7 -22.74 -4.80 -1.54
CA GLU A 7 -23.88 -4.88 -2.48
C GLU A 7 -24.50 -3.50 -2.72
N THR A 8 -24.30 -2.58 -1.76
CA THR A 8 -24.83 -1.23 -1.78
C THR A 8 -23.78 -0.19 -1.45
N GLN A 9 -24.05 1.08 -1.76
CA GLN A 9 -23.20 2.20 -1.32
C GLN A 9 -23.11 2.28 0.21
N ASP A 10 -24.19 1.92 0.93
CA ASP A 10 -24.18 1.86 2.39
C ASP A 10 -23.17 0.82 2.91
N ASP A 11 -23.04 -0.32 2.25
CA ASP A 11 -22.04 -1.33 2.60
C ASP A 11 -20.61 -0.78 2.41
N LEU A 12 -20.36 -0.01 1.35
CA LEU A 12 -19.08 0.67 1.18
C LEU A 12 -18.80 1.67 2.30
N MET A 13 -19.81 2.44 2.71
CA MET A 13 -19.68 3.39 3.83
C MET A 13 -19.47 2.67 5.17
N ARG A 14 -20.17 1.57 5.41
CA ARG A 14 -19.98 0.73 6.62
C ARG A 14 -18.57 0.13 6.65
N ARG A 15 -18.09 -0.40 5.51
CA ARG A 15 -16.72 -0.90 5.40
C ARG A 15 -15.71 0.22 5.66
N ARG A 16 -15.90 1.40 5.07
CA ARG A 16 -15.07 2.58 5.32
C ARG A 16 -14.98 2.92 6.80
N GLY A 17 -16.11 2.99 7.52
CA GLY A 17 -16.11 3.28 8.96
C GLY A 17 -15.26 2.31 9.78
N ALA A 18 -15.28 1.01 9.42
CA ALA A 18 -14.41 0.03 10.07
C ALA A 18 -12.92 0.25 9.73
N LEU A 19 -12.60 0.58 8.49
CA LEU A 19 -11.23 0.90 8.05
C LEU A 19 -10.70 2.18 8.72
N GLU A 20 -11.55 3.18 8.94
CA GLU A 20 -11.21 4.42 9.65
C GLU A 20 -10.77 4.14 11.09
N ILE A 21 -11.45 3.23 11.81
CA ILE A 21 -11.05 2.84 13.18
C ILE A 21 -9.64 2.24 13.17
N VAL A 22 -9.36 1.32 12.25
CA VAL A 22 -8.02 0.70 12.12
C VAL A 22 -6.96 1.73 11.75
N ALA A 23 -7.23 2.56 10.75
CA ALA A 23 -6.29 3.58 10.29
C ALA A 23 -5.99 4.63 11.36
N GLN A 24 -7.00 5.07 12.12
CA GLN A 24 -6.84 6.04 13.21
C GLN A 24 -6.03 5.45 14.38
N SER A 25 -6.20 4.16 14.71
CA SER A 25 -5.46 3.51 15.80
C SER A 25 -3.94 3.50 15.58
N CYS A 26 -3.49 3.55 14.33
CA CYS A 26 -2.08 3.61 13.96
C CYS A 26 -1.70 4.93 13.24
N HIS A 27 -2.56 5.95 13.28
CA HIS A 27 -2.34 7.24 12.60
C HIS A 27 -1.99 7.08 11.11
N GLY A 28 -2.49 6.04 10.45
CA GLY A 28 -2.15 5.70 9.07
C GLY A 28 -0.70 5.28 8.82
N MET A 29 0.09 5.02 9.87
CA MET A 29 1.50 4.65 9.74
C MET A 29 1.70 3.22 9.24
N LEU A 30 0.76 2.31 9.50
CA LEU A 30 0.76 0.95 8.96
C LEU A 30 0.02 0.94 7.62
N GLY A 31 0.74 0.69 6.54
CA GLY A 31 0.19 0.68 5.17
C GLY A 31 -0.43 -0.66 4.80
N ARG A 32 0.03 -1.74 5.41
CA ARG A 32 -0.36 -3.14 5.15
C ARG A 32 -1.00 -3.80 6.36
N THR A 33 -1.88 -3.07 7.05
CA THR A 33 -2.77 -3.68 8.04
C THR A 33 -3.54 -4.85 7.40
N PRO A 34 -3.93 -5.88 8.17
CA PRO A 34 -4.56 -7.10 7.63
C PRO A 34 -5.78 -6.82 6.73
N ASP A 35 -6.52 -5.74 7.00
CA ASP A 35 -7.68 -5.31 6.22
C ASP A 35 -7.36 -5.05 4.73
N TYR A 36 -6.13 -4.66 4.37
CA TYR A 36 -5.71 -4.50 2.98
C TYR A 36 -5.80 -5.82 2.20
N VAL A 37 -5.18 -6.89 2.72
CA VAL A 37 -5.22 -8.21 2.06
C VAL A 37 -6.59 -8.84 2.18
N ASN A 38 -7.31 -8.64 3.29
CA ASN A 38 -8.67 -9.11 3.47
C ASN A 38 -9.60 -8.57 2.37
N ILE A 39 -9.52 -7.27 2.06
CA ILE A 39 -10.29 -6.67 0.96
C ILE A 39 -9.83 -7.21 -0.39
N GLN A 40 -8.53 -7.43 -0.59
CA GLN A 40 -8.02 -8.02 -1.83
C GLN A 40 -8.56 -9.44 -2.04
N LEU A 41 -8.56 -10.28 -1.00
CA LEU A 41 -9.13 -11.63 -1.04
C LEU A 41 -10.64 -11.58 -1.29
N THR A 42 -11.35 -10.62 -0.68
CA THR A 42 -12.78 -10.40 -0.92
C THR A 42 -13.05 -10.01 -2.38
N ALA A 43 -12.23 -9.11 -2.94
CA ALA A 43 -12.32 -8.75 -4.35
C ALA A 43 -12.04 -9.94 -5.28
N SER A 44 -11.04 -10.76 -4.95
CA SER A 44 -10.75 -11.99 -5.71
C SER A 44 -11.91 -12.99 -5.61
N ARG A 45 -12.52 -13.14 -4.42
CA ARG A 45 -13.70 -13.99 -4.22
C ARG A 45 -14.89 -13.51 -5.03
N GLN A 46 -15.12 -12.19 -5.14
CA GLN A 46 -16.20 -11.63 -5.98
C GLN A 46 -16.05 -12.07 -7.45
N LEU A 47 -14.82 -12.34 -7.89
CA LEU A 47 -14.46 -12.76 -9.24
C LEU A 47 -14.12 -14.25 -9.34
N ALA A 48 -14.47 -15.05 -8.35
CA ALA A 48 -14.12 -16.48 -8.32
C ALA A 48 -14.65 -17.28 -9.52
N HIS A 49 -15.70 -16.80 -10.19
CA HIS A 49 -16.20 -17.40 -11.42
C HIS A 49 -15.17 -17.31 -12.57
N LEU A 50 -14.40 -16.20 -12.66
CA LEU A 50 -13.34 -16.05 -13.66
C LEU A 50 -12.17 -17.00 -13.36
N TYR A 51 -11.79 -17.15 -12.08
CA TYR A 51 -10.75 -18.11 -11.67
C TYR A 51 -11.14 -19.56 -11.97
N GLY A 52 -12.45 -19.85 -12.03
CA GLY A 52 -12.98 -21.17 -12.30
C GLY A 52 -13.29 -21.45 -13.78
N LEU A 53 -12.96 -20.58 -14.72
CA LEU A 53 -13.35 -20.73 -16.14
C LEU A 53 -12.80 -22.02 -16.77
N ASN A 54 -11.50 -22.30 -16.60
CA ASN A 54 -10.85 -23.46 -17.20
C ASN A 54 -10.76 -24.64 -16.23
N ASP A 55 -10.66 -24.38 -14.93
CA ASP A 55 -10.72 -25.37 -13.86
C ASP A 55 -11.54 -24.84 -12.68
N LYS A 56 -12.75 -25.37 -12.52
CA LYS A 56 -13.68 -24.96 -11.46
C LYS A 56 -13.07 -25.00 -10.07
N ARG A 57 -12.08 -25.89 -9.84
CA ARG A 57 -11.42 -26.04 -8.53
C ARG A 57 -10.78 -24.72 -8.09
N HIS A 58 -10.16 -23.96 -8.99
CA HIS A 58 -9.49 -22.68 -8.63
C HIS A 58 -10.46 -21.65 -8.08
N GLY A 59 -11.64 -21.51 -8.68
CA GLY A 59 -12.69 -20.63 -8.17
C GLY A 59 -13.27 -21.08 -6.84
N ASP A 60 -13.50 -22.40 -6.68
CA ASP A 60 -14.00 -22.99 -5.43
C ASP A 60 -12.95 -22.87 -4.31
N ASN A 61 -11.67 -23.12 -4.61
CA ASN A 61 -10.57 -22.93 -3.67
C ASN A 61 -10.49 -21.48 -3.16
N LEU A 62 -10.67 -20.50 -4.03
CA LEU A 62 -10.63 -19.10 -3.65
C LEU A 62 -11.80 -18.72 -2.72
N ARG A 63 -13.02 -19.23 -2.98
CA ARG A 63 -14.17 -19.05 -2.09
C ARG A 63 -13.92 -19.70 -0.72
N ASN A 64 -13.48 -20.95 -0.71
CA ASN A 64 -13.18 -21.69 0.51
C ASN A 64 -12.05 -21.03 1.32
N TYR A 65 -11.01 -20.54 0.64
CA TYR A 65 -9.91 -19.83 1.29
C TYR A 65 -10.37 -18.51 1.92
N HIS A 66 -11.19 -17.71 1.21
CA HIS A 66 -11.76 -16.49 1.76
C HIS A 66 -12.59 -16.78 3.02
N GLU A 67 -13.42 -17.83 3.00
CA GLU A 67 -14.20 -18.23 4.16
C GLU A 67 -13.32 -18.71 5.32
N TYR A 68 -12.32 -19.53 5.03
CA TYR A 68 -11.35 -20.03 6.00
C TYR A 68 -10.63 -18.90 6.75
N VAL A 69 -10.11 -17.90 6.03
CA VAL A 69 -9.38 -16.79 6.67
C VAL A 69 -10.33 -15.87 7.44
N ARG A 70 -11.55 -15.66 6.93
CA ARG A 70 -12.57 -14.85 7.59
C ARG A 70 -13.02 -15.48 8.91
N GLU A 71 -13.38 -16.77 8.91
CA GLU A 71 -13.92 -17.48 10.08
C GLU A 71 -12.88 -17.65 11.20
N ARG A 72 -11.61 -17.62 10.86
CA ARG A 72 -10.49 -17.74 11.81
C ARG A 72 -9.83 -16.43 12.16
N ASP A 73 -10.27 -15.33 11.56
CA ASP A 73 -9.71 -13.99 11.74
C ASP A 73 -8.18 -13.96 11.54
N LEU A 74 -7.70 -14.61 10.46
CA LEU A 74 -6.28 -14.76 10.20
C LEU A 74 -5.68 -13.47 9.64
N CYS A 75 -4.48 -13.16 10.10
CA CYS A 75 -3.64 -12.13 9.53
C CYS A 75 -2.95 -12.67 8.27
N VAL A 76 -3.33 -12.17 7.11
CA VAL A 76 -2.75 -12.57 5.82
C VAL A 76 -1.85 -11.47 5.30
N THR A 77 -0.58 -11.81 5.01
CA THR A 77 0.30 -10.94 4.23
C THR A 77 0.29 -11.33 2.76
N HIS A 78 0.92 -10.51 1.93
CA HIS A 78 1.07 -10.75 0.50
C HIS A 78 2.54 -10.77 0.10
N ALA A 79 2.84 -11.49 -1.00
CA ALA A 79 4.13 -11.42 -1.65
C ALA A 79 3.93 -11.29 -3.17
N PHE A 80 4.07 -10.08 -3.70
CA PHE A 80 3.77 -9.79 -5.11
C PHE A 80 5.01 -9.84 -5.99
N GLY A 81 6.02 -9.04 -5.65
CA GLY A 81 7.15 -8.77 -6.51
C GLY A 81 8.10 -9.95 -6.70
N HIS A 82 8.93 -9.85 -7.72
CA HIS A 82 10.04 -10.77 -7.95
C HIS A 82 11.37 -10.11 -7.56
N PRO A 83 12.39 -10.86 -7.15
CA PRO A 83 13.73 -10.32 -6.94
C PRO A 83 14.22 -9.55 -8.18
N GLN A 84 14.82 -8.39 -7.92
CA GLN A 84 15.22 -7.47 -8.99
C GLN A 84 16.70 -7.69 -9.38
N MET A 85 17.00 -8.86 -9.94
CA MET A 85 18.36 -9.20 -10.36
C MET A 85 18.79 -8.40 -11.61
N ASN A 86 18.00 -8.51 -12.68
CA ASN A 86 18.20 -7.74 -13.91
C ASN A 86 16.85 -7.37 -14.52
N ARG A 87 16.50 -6.08 -14.50
CA ARG A 87 15.22 -5.59 -15.01
C ARG A 87 15.11 -5.54 -16.53
N ALA A 88 16.23 -5.67 -17.24
CA ALA A 88 16.25 -5.70 -18.70
C ALA A 88 15.90 -7.09 -19.26
N LEU A 89 15.95 -8.13 -18.43
CA LEU A 89 15.63 -9.49 -18.80
C LEU A 89 14.26 -9.91 -18.28
N SER A 90 13.61 -10.81 -18.99
CA SER A 90 12.45 -11.53 -18.48
C SER A 90 12.88 -12.55 -17.42
N LEU A 91 11.93 -13.11 -16.67
CA LEU A 91 12.22 -14.10 -15.62
C LEU A 91 12.90 -15.36 -16.20
N ALA A 92 12.47 -15.80 -17.37
CA ALA A 92 13.01 -16.99 -18.05
C ALA A 92 14.44 -16.78 -18.59
N GLU A 93 14.85 -15.53 -18.82
CA GLU A 93 16.20 -15.18 -19.31
C GLU A 93 17.20 -14.98 -18.17
N LEU A 94 16.77 -15.00 -16.91
CA LEU A 94 17.69 -14.91 -15.78
C LEU A 94 18.58 -16.14 -15.70
N PRO A 95 19.84 -16.01 -15.21
CA PRO A 95 20.78 -17.11 -15.11
C PRO A 95 20.26 -18.29 -14.27
N ASP A 96 19.51 -18.00 -13.20
CA ASP A 96 18.78 -18.98 -12.42
C ASP A 96 17.28 -18.79 -12.67
N PRO A 97 16.58 -19.76 -13.28
CA PRO A 97 15.15 -19.68 -13.56
C PRO A 97 14.29 -19.65 -12.29
N TYR A 98 14.85 -20.02 -11.14
CA TYR A 98 14.19 -19.97 -9.83
C TYR A 98 14.62 -18.76 -8.99
N THR A 99 15.18 -17.73 -9.58
CA THR A 99 15.29 -16.40 -8.93
C THR A 99 13.91 -15.90 -8.51
N ALA A 100 12.90 -16.10 -9.35
CA ALA A 100 11.49 -15.87 -9.00
C ALA A 100 10.79 -17.21 -8.69
N VAL A 101 9.68 -17.14 -7.94
CA VAL A 101 8.91 -18.35 -7.65
C VAL A 101 8.35 -18.95 -8.93
N GLY A 102 8.71 -20.19 -9.16
CA GLY A 102 8.24 -20.99 -10.26
C GLY A 102 7.93 -22.44 -9.83
N VAL A 103 7.12 -23.10 -10.63
CA VAL A 103 6.78 -24.52 -10.46
C VAL A 103 7.99 -25.39 -10.79
N VAL A 104 8.34 -26.29 -9.88
CA VAL A 104 9.39 -27.30 -10.06
C VAL A 104 8.78 -28.63 -10.53
N ASP A 105 7.68 -29.03 -9.87
CA ASP A 105 6.99 -30.30 -10.11
C ASP A 105 5.56 -30.21 -9.55
N HIS A 106 4.73 -31.21 -9.84
CA HIS A 106 3.43 -31.39 -9.24
C HIS A 106 3.18 -32.86 -8.87
N THR A 107 2.40 -33.10 -7.85
CA THR A 107 2.05 -34.41 -7.33
C THR A 107 0.53 -34.53 -7.18
N SER A 108 0.04 -35.67 -6.74
CA SER A 108 -1.36 -35.86 -6.37
C SER A 108 -1.79 -34.94 -5.20
N GLU A 109 -0.84 -34.50 -4.36
CA GLU A 109 -1.10 -33.67 -3.17
C GLU A 109 -1.07 -32.20 -3.46
N GLY A 110 -0.30 -31.74 -4.49
CA GLY A 110 -0.15 -30.31 -4.78
C GLY A 110 0.97 -30.00 -5.75
N VAL A 111 1.34 -28.74 -5.79
CA VAL A 111 2.38 -28.16 -6.66
C VAL A 111 3.62 -27.85 -5.83
N ILE A 112 4.81 -28.25 -6.29
CA ILE A 112 6.07 -27.93 -5.66
C ILE A 112 6.63 -26.65 -6.30
N VAL A 113 6.93 -25.65 -5.48
CA VAL A 113 7.47 -24.37 -5.95
C VAL A 113 8.83 -24.06 -5.35
N ARG A 114 9.68 -23.39 -6.13
CA ARG A 114 10.99 -22.89 -5.73
C ARG A 114 11.17 -21.46 -6.17
N GLY A 115 11.99 -20.68 -5.44
CA GLY A 115 12.35 -19.33 -5.78
C GLY A 115 11.97 -18.32 -4.72
N ALA A 116 11.94 -17.03 -5.06
CA ALA A 116 11.67 -15.97 -4.09
C ALA A 116 10.65 -14.94 -4.59
N LYS A 117 9.94 -14.36 -3.63
CA LYS A 117 9.09 -13.17 -3.82
C LYS A 117 9.49 -12.09 -2.81
N LEU A 118 9.47 -10.83 -3.23
CA LEU A 118 9.90 -9.72 -2.38
C LEU A 118 8.73 -8.83 -1.95
N LEU A 119 9.04 -8.08 -0.89
CA LEU A 119 8.18 -7.17 -0.15
C LEU A 119 6.96 -7.89 0.45
N ALA A 120 7.22 -9.00 1.15
CA ALA A 120 6.25 -9.59 2.05
C ALA A 120 6.22 -8.76 3.35
N THR A 121 5.49 -7.64 3.31
CA THR A 121 5.34 -6.75 4.46
C THR A 121 4.51 -7.42 5.54
N LEU A 122 4.92 -7.35 6.81
CA LEU A 122 4.35 -8.04 7.97
C LEU A 122 4.50 -9.57 7.97
N ALA A 123 5.20 -10.20 7.01
CA ALA A 123 5.29 -11.65 6.94
C ALA A 123 5.69 -12.35 8.25
N PRO A 124 6.66 -11.87 9.04
CA PRO A 124 7.02 -12.50 10.31
C PRO A 124 5.93 -12.47 11.38
N PHE A 125 4.92 -11.62 11.19
CA PHE A 125 3.80 -11.42 12.14
C PHE A 125 2.47 -11.94 11.60
N SER A 126 2.46 -12.55 10.41
CA SER A 126 1.26 -13.02 9.74
C SER A 126 1.05 -14.52 9.98
N ASP A 127 -0.21 -14.96 9.88
CA ASP A 127 -0.56 -16.38 9.92
C ASP A 127 -0.36 -17.02 8.55
N GLU A 128 -0.71 -16.29 7.48
CA GLU A 128 -0.71 -16.79 6.12
C GLU A 128 -0.05 -15.80 5.15
N ILE A 129 0.47 -16.33 4.04
CA ILE A 129 1.00 -15.55 2.91
C ILE A 129 0.17 -15.83 1.65
N PHE A 130 -0.29 -14.76 1.00
CA PHE A 130 -0.96 -14.79 -0.30
C PHE A 130 0.01 -14.35 -1.40
N ALA A 131 0.23 -15.22 -2.37
CA ALA A 131 1.21 -15.04 -3.44
C ALA A 131 0.55 -15.15 -4.83
N PRO A 132 -0.08 -14.10 -5.33
CA PRO A 132 -0.70 -14.10 -6.67
C PRO A 132 0.35 -14.01 -7.77
N VAL A 133 -0.08 -14.25 -9.01
CA VAL A 133 0.66 -13.83 -10.21
C VAL A 133 0.70 -12.30 -10.23
N TYR A 134 1.87 -11.72 -10.48
CA TYR A 134 2.07 -10.27 -10.32
C TYR A 134 2.39 -9.53 -11.63
N ARG A 135 2.96 -10.22 -12.62
CA ARG A 135 3.31 -9.64 -13.91
C ARG A 135 2.69 -10.45 -15.05
N PRO A 136 2.37 -9.83 -16.17
CA PRO A 136 1.96 -10.56 -17.36
C PRO A 136 3.05 -11.55 -17.78
N LEU A 137 2.61 -12.72 -18.22
CA LEU A 137 3.43 -13.79 -18.76
C LEU A 137 3.29 -13.80 -20.28
N ARG A 138 4.33 -14.19 -21.00
CA ARG A 138 4.32 -14.31 -22.46
C ARG A 138 3.63 -15.62 -22.84
N PRO A 139 2.47 -15.60 -23.51
CA PRO A 139 1.71 -16.82 -23.80
C PRO A 139 2.42 -17.77 -24.77
N ASP A 140 3.24 -17.22 -25.66
CA ASP A 140 3.99 -17.97 -26.68
C ASP A 140 5.38 -18.44 -26.20
N VAL A 141 5.72 -18.27 -24.91
CA VAL A 141 7.01 -18.65 -24.32
C VAL A 141 6.78 -19.72 -23.27
N GLU A 142 7.12 -20.96 -23.63
CA GLU A 142 6.92 -22.14 -22.76
C GLU A 142 7.63 -22.00 -21.40
N GLU A 143 8.80 -21.36 -21.39
CA GLU A 143 9.59 -21.13 -20.19
C GLU A 143 8.92 -20.20 -19.19
N ASP A 144 7.96 -19.36 -19.61
CA ASP A 144 7.23 -18.46 -18.73
C ASP A 144 6.10 -19.19 -17.97
N ARG A 145 5.62 -20.35 -18.47
CA ARG A 145 4.51 -21.11 -17.87
C ARG A 145 4.80 -21.54 -16.43
N LYS A 146 6.06 -21.86 -16.09
CA LYS A 146 6.43 -22.23 -14.72
C LYS A 146 6.13 -21.14 -13.69
N TYR A 147 6.04 -19.88 -14.10
CA TYR A 147 5.71 -18.76 -13.22
C TYR A 147 4.19 -18.51 -13.11
N CYS A 148 3.41 -19.31 -13.83
CA CYS A 148 1.94 -19.20 -13.83
C CYS A 148 1.36 -19.96 -12.63
N ILE A 149 1.61 -19.43 -11.42
CA ILE A 149 1.14 -20.01 -10.15
C ILE A 149 0.69 -18.90 -9.20
N GLY A 150 -0.57 -18.97 -8.73
CA GLY A 150 -1.14 -18.11 -7.69
C GLY A 150 -1.67 -18.95 -6.54
N PHE A 151 -1.24 -18.69 -5.31
CA PHE A 151 -1.51 -19.55 -4.16
C PHE A 151 -1.50 -18.79 -2.83
N ALA A 152 -1.87 -19.51 -1.75
CA ALA A 152 -1.69 -19.07 -0.37
C ALA A 152 -1.27 -20.24 0.52
N LEU A 153 -0.52 -19.96 1.59
CA LEU A 153 -0.15 -20.95 2.61
C LEU A 153 0.19 -20.33 3.97
N PRO A 154 0.18 -21.14 5.06
CA PRO A 154 0.70 -20.73 6.35
C PRO A 154 2.17 -20.27 6.27
N VAL A 155 2.51 -19.18 6.96
CA VAL A 155 3.90 -18.70 7.00
C VAL A 155 4.86 -19.70 7.67
N ALA A 156 4.34 -20.59 8.50
CA ALA A 156 5.10 -21.66 9.16
C ALA A 156 5.28 -22.92 8.30
N THR A 157 4.93 -22.87 7.00
CA THR A 157 5.07 -24.02 6.10
C THR A 157 6.54 -24.45 5.97
N PRO A 158 6.87 -25.76 6.09
CA PRO A 158 8.23 -26.24 5.91
C PRO A 158 8.79 -25.85 4.53
N GLY A 159 10.03 -25.35 4.50
CA GLY A 159 10.69 -24.86 3.29
C GLY A 159 10.41 -23.38 2.98
N LEU A 160 9.42 -22.74 3.59
CA LEU A 160 9.22 -21.30 3.52
C LEU A 160 10.13 -20.59 4.53
N LYS A 161 10.93 -19.63 4.04
CA LYS A 161 11.90 -18.89 4.82
C LYS A 161 11.74 -17.39 4.57
N PHE A 162 12.06 -16.56 5.55
CA PHE A 162 12.04 -15.10 5.41
C PHE A 162 13.39 -14.49 5.71
N ILE A 163 13.88 -13.65 4.80
CA ILE A 163 14.98 -12.73 5.09
C ILE A 163 14.35 -11.37 5.39
N CYS A 164 14.33 -11.03 6.69
CA CYS A 164 13.79 -9.77 7.18
C CYS A 164 14.88 -8.69 7.14
N ARG A 165 14.50 -7.45 6.81
CA ARG A 165 15.37 -6.31 7.07
C ARG A 165 15.55 -6.09 8.58
N PRO A 166 16.56 -5.35 9.02
CA PRO A 166 16.64 -4.90 10.42
C PRO A 166 15.39 -4.12 10.81
N SER A 167 14.92 -4.33 12.06
CA SER A 167 13.83 -3.52 12.61
C SER A 167 14.26 -2.05 12.75
N HIS A 168 13.32 -1.14 12.56
CA HIS A 168 13.49 0.27 12.88
C HIS A 168 13.25 0.56 14.34
N ASP A 169 12.50 -0.31 15.04
CA ASP A 169 12.47 -0.35 16.49
C ASP A 169 13.75 -1.00 17.03
N LEU A 170 14.60 -0.20 17.64
CA LEU A 170 15.87 -0.62 18.22
C LEU A 170 15.79 -0.73 19.75
N GLY A 171 14.59 -0.84 20.34
CA GLY A 171 14.37 -0.86 21.78
C GLY A 171 14.71 0.47 22.47
N ARG A 172 14.65 1.58 21.74
CA ARG A 172 14.90 2.93 22.25
C ARG A 172 13.65 3.49 22.95
N PRO A 173 13.82 4.51 23.82
CA PRO A 173 12.67 5.15 24.48
C PRO A 173 11.63 5.66 23.47
N LEU A 174 10.36 5.34 23.69
CA LEU A 174 9.26 5.79 22.83
C LEU A 174 9.13 7.32 22.76
N ALA A 175 9.58 8.04 23.78
CA ALA A 175 9.59 9.49 23.75
C ALA A 175 10.56 10.06 22.71
N ASP A 176 11.61 9.31 22.36
CA ASP A 176 12.61 9.68 21.35
C ASP A 176 12.30 9.15 19.98
N TYR A 177 11.63 7.98 19.90
CA TYR A 177 11.29 7.26 18.66
C TYR A 177 9.82 6.81 18.69
N PRO A 178 8.87 7.75 18.71
CA PRO A 178 7.47 7.45 19.02
C PRO A 178 6.74 6.67 17.93
N LEU A 179 7.17 6.77 16.68
CA LEU A 179 6.54 6.08 15.55
C LEU A 179 7.26 4.76 15.22
N SER A 180 8.59 4.80 15.11
CA SER A 180 9.39 3.60 14.79
C SER A 180 9.30 2.53 15.86
N GLY A 181 9.17 2.91 17.13
CA GLY A 181 8.98 1.97 18.25
C GLY A 181 7.58 1.34 18.34
N GLN A 182 6.61 1.82 17.56
CA GLN A 182 5.23 1.34 17.64
C GLN A 182 4.67 0.82 16.31
N TYR A 183 5.14 1.37 15.18
CA TYR A 183 4.50 1.15 13.88
C TYR A 183 5.46 0.60 12.81
N ASP A 184 6.47 -0.15 13.21
CA ASP A 184 7.39 -0.77 12.25
C ASP A 184 6.73 -1.95 11.52
N GLU A 185 6.41 -1.75 10.25
CA GLU A 185 5.98 -2.83 9.35
C GLU A 185 7.21 -3.54 8.79
N MET A 186 7.56 -4.69 9.34
CA MET A 186 8.70 -5.49 8.89
C MET A 186 8.52 -5.94 7.46
N ASP A 187 9.47 -5.60 6.59
CA ASP A 187 9.51 -6.07 5.20
C ASP A 187 10.46 -7.26 5.09
N ALA A 188 10.06 -8.26 4.32
CA ALA A 188 10.82 -9.49 4.14
C ALA A 188 10.89 -9.93 2.67
N LEU A 189 11.95 -10.66 2.35
CA LEU A 189 12.03 -11.52 1.18
C LEU A 189 11.53 -12.92 1.59
N ALA A 190 10.50 -13.41 0.89
CA ALA A 190 9.99 -14.77 1.09
C ALA A 190 10.70 -15.73 0.13
N ILE A 191 11.33 -16.79 0.66
CA ILE A 191 12.05 -17.82 -0.09
C ILE A 191 11.29 -19.13 0.04
N PHE A 192 10.97 -19.73 -1.09
CA PHE A 192 10.31 -21.02 -1.21
C PHE A 192 11.37 -22.04 -1.64
N ASP A 193 11.70 -22.97 -0.76
CA ASP A 193 12.72 -24.01 -0.95
C ASP A 193 12.03 -25.37 -1.10
N ASP A 194 11.61 -25.66 -2.33
CA ASP A 194 10.82 -26.85 -2.69
C ASP A 194 9.55 -27.01 -1.82
N VAL A 195 8.79 -25.93 -1.72
CA VAL A 195 7.59 -25.89 -0.90
C VAL A 195 6.42 -26.54 -1.62
N LEU A 196 5.77 -27.51 -0.97
CA LEU A 196 4.53 -28.11 -1.46
C LEU A 196 3.36 -27.16 -1.18
N ILE A 197 2.66 -26.77 -2.25
CA ILE A 197 1.40 -26.02 -2.21
C ILE A 197 0.26 -27.01 -2.42
N PRO A 198 -0.56 -27.32 -1.40
CA PRO A 198 -1.69 -28.22 -1.56
C PRO A 198 -2.68 -27.71 -2.62
N TRP A 199 -3.30 -28.61 -3.38
CA TRP A 199 -4.20 -28.21 -4.48
C TRP A 199 -5.34 -27.28 -4.03
N GLU A 200 -5.85 -27.45 -2.83
CA GLU A 200 -6.90 -26.57 -2.25
C GLU A 200 -6.41 -25.15 -1.94
N ARG A 201 -5.10 -24.91 -2.00
CA ARG A 201 -4.45 -23.60 -1.80
C ARG A 201 -4.00 -22.95 -3.10
N VAL A 202 -4.25 -23.59 -4.24
CA VAL A 202 -3.90 -23.11 -5.59
C VAL A 202 -5.11 -22.41 -6.21
N PHE A 203 -4.92 -21.16 -6.68
CA PHE A 203 -5.96 -20.33 -7.29
C PHE A 203 -5.74 -20.09 -8.78
N ILE A 204 -4.49 -20.16 -9.24
CA ILE A 204 -4.09 -20.11 -10.65
C ILE A 204 -2.98 -21.14 -10.83
N TYR A 205 -3.10 -21.98 -11.85
CA TYR A 205 -2.04 -22.94 -12.19
C TYR A 205 -2.05 -23.22 -13.70
N ASP A 206 -0.90 -22.98 -14.35
CA ASP A 206 -0.65 -23.27 -15.78
C ASP A 206 -1.67 -22.67 -16.76
N ASP A 207 -2.36 -21.63 -16.34
CA ASP A 207 -3.37 -20.89 -17.11
C ASP A 207 -2.88 -19.45 -17.34
N VAL A 208 -2.06 -19.25 -18.38
CA VAL A 208 -1.43 -17.97 -18.68
C VAL A 208 -2.47 -16.91 -19.09
N GLU A 209 -3.55 -17.31 -19.73
CA GLU A 209 -4.62 -16.38 -20.12
C GLU A 209 -5.34 -15.84 -18.87
N LEU A 210 -5.72 -16.70 -17.94
CA LEU A 210 -6.30 -16.31 -16.66
C LEU A 210 -5.33 -15.44 -15.86
N ALA A 211 -4.04 -15.83 -15.77
CA ALA A 211 -3.03 -15.07 -15.07
C ALA A 211 -2.93 -13.65 -15.63
N ASN A 212 -2.81 -13.48 -16.94
CA ASN A 212 -2.73 -12.19 -17.60
C ASN A 212 -4.02 -11.38 -17.44
N MET A 213 -5.18 -12.04 -17.53
CA MET A 213 -6.45 -11.39 -17.28
C MET A 213 -6.52 -10.80 -15.87
N THR A 214 -6.08 -11.53 -14.84
CA THR A 214 -6.09 -11.04 -13.45
C THR A 214 -5.12 -9.89 -13.21
N VAL A 215 -4.00 -9.83 -13.94
CA VAL A 215 -2.99 -8.77 -13.81
C VAL A 215 -3.36 -7.52 -14.61
N GLU A 216 -3.91 -7.68 -15.82
CA GLU A 216 -4.08 -6.59 -16.77
C GLU A 216 -5.50 -6.05 -16.85
N LYS A 217 -6.52 -6.92 -16.82
CA LYS A 217 -7.90 -6.55 -17.11
C LYS A 217 -8.75 -6.44 -15.86
N VAL A 218 -8.57 -7.36 -14.91
CA VAL A 218 -9.34 -7.38 -13.68
C VAL A 218 -8.82 -6.34 -12.68
N THR A 219 -9.61 -5.34 -12.41
CA THR A 219 -9.22 -4.19 -11.59
C THR A 219 -9.50 -4.43 -10.10
N LEU A 220 -8.96 -5.52 -9.51
CA LEU A 220 -9.08 -5.85 -8.08
C LEU A 220 -8.75 -4.66 -7.15
N TRP A 221 -7.81 -3.82 -7.58
CA TRP A 221 -7.38 -2.63 -6.85
C TRP A 221 -8.52 -1.63 -6.60
N ARG A 222 -9.59 -1.64 -7.34
CA ARG A 222 -10.76 -0.77 -7.09
C ARG A 222 -11.34 -0.99 -5.69
N GLN A 223 -11.34 -2.21 -5.19
CA GLN A 223 -11.85 -2.53 -3.86
C GLN A 223 -10.87 -2.11 -2.74
N TYR A 224 -9.59 -2.48 -2.84
CA TYR A 224 -8.65 -2.18 -1.76
C TYR A 224 -8.10 -0.75 -1.77
N MET A 225 -8.33 0.03 -2.83
CA MET A 225 -8.03 1.46 -2.83
C MET A 225 -8.85 2.25 -1.80
N GLN A 226 -9.99 1.73 -1.36
CA GLN A 226 -10.73 2.33 -0.25
C GLN A 226 -9.89 2.29 1.05
N GLN A 227 -9.29 1.16 1.37
CA GLN A 227 -8.39 1.05 2.53
C GLN A 227 -7.20 2.01 2.39
N VAL A 228 -6.61 2.07 1.20
CA VAL A 228 -5.49 2.98 0.91
C VAL A 228 -5.88 4.44 1.12
N ALA A 229 -7.04 4.87 0.63
CA ALA A 229 -7.51 6.24 0.80
C ALA A 229 -7.78 6.57 2.28
N VAL A 230 -8.42 5.66 3.01
CA VAL A 230 -8.70 5.83 4.45
C VAL A 230 -7.38 5.94 5.24
N LYS A 231 -6.42 5.05 4.96
CA LYS A 231 -5.08 5.11 5.56
C LYS A 231 -4.38 6.44 5.24
N ASN A 232 -4.46 6.91 3.98
CA ASN A 232 -3.86 8.18 3.57
C ASN A 232 -4.50 9.37 4.29
N ILE A 233 -5.82 9.38 4.45
CA ILE A 233 -6.54 10.42 5.18
C ILE A 233 -6.06 10.47 6.64
N ALA A 234 -6.06 9.33 7.34
CA ALA A 234 -5.62 9.28 8.74
C ALA A 234 -4.16 9.75 8.89
N LYS A 235 -3.27 9.37 7.97
CA LYS A 235 -1.87 9.82 7.95
C LYS A 235 -1.76 11.32 7.71
N LEU A 236 -2.50 11.87 6.76
CA LEU A 236 -2.47 13.30 6.45
C LEU A 236 -3.07 14.15 7.57
N GLU A 237 -4.13 13.69 8.23
CA GLU A 237 -4.68 14.35 9.42
C GLU A 237 -3.64 14.41 10.55
N PHE A 238 -2.94 13.32 10.79
CA PHE A 238 -1.88 13.27 11.79
C PHE A 238 -0.71 14.20 11.43
N ILE A 239 -0.26 14.21 10.17
CA ILE A 239 0.80 15.09 9.69
C ILE A 239 0.36 16.57 9.75
N LEU A 240 -0.88 16.86 9.40
CA LEU A 240 -1.43 18.22 9.53
C LEU A 240 -1.39 18.70 10.98
N GLY A 241 -1.71 17.83 11.94
CA GLY A 241 -1.57 18.11 13.37
C GLY A 241 -0.13 18.42 13.77
N ILE A 242 0.86 17.69 13.24
CA ILE A 242 2.29 17.95 13.48
C ILE A 242 2.71 19.29 12.87
N VAL A 243 2.33 19.57 11.61
CA VAL A 243 2.64 20.81 10.89
C VAL A 243 2.06 22.04 11.61
N HIS A 244 0.79 21.95 12.00
CA HIS A 244 0.14 23.00 12.79
C HIS A 244 0.81 23.15 14.16
N GLY A 245 1.07 22.05 14.86
CA GLY A 245 1.75 22.05 16.15
C GLY A 245 3.13 22.72 16.09
N ILE A 246 3.94 22.44 15.06
CA ILE A 246 5.24 23.10 14.85
C ILE A 246 5.04 24.60 14.60
N THR A 247 4.10 24.99 13.74
CA THR A 247 3.79 26.38 13.42
C THR A 247 3.46 27.18 14.67
N GLU A 248 2.61 26.67 15.54
CA GLU A 248 2.24 27.28 16.81
C GLU A 248 3.38 27.27 17.84
N ALA A 249 4.11 26.13 17.92
CA ALA A 249 5.18 25.97 18.91
C ALA A 249 6.32 26.98 18.76
N ILE A 250 6.62 27.40 17.54
CA ILE A 250 7.69 28.37 17.27
C ILE A 250 7.18 29.73 16.81
N GLY A 251 5.86 29.95 16.79
CA GLY A 251 5.22 31.25 16.57
C GLY A 251 5.38 31.79 15.14
N ILE A 252 5.41 30.92 14.11
CA ILE A 252 5.66 31.31 12.72
C ILE A 252 4.39 31.46 11.87
N GLY A 253 3.19 31.24 12.44
CA GLY A 253 1.92 31.25 11.73
C GLY A 253 1.53 32.58 11.05
N GLY A 254 2.18 33.68 11.41
CA GLY A 254 1.97 34.98 10.77
C GLY A 254 2.66 35.16 9.41
N PHE A 255 3.57 34.28 9.01
CA PHE A 255 4.29 34.39 7.75
C PHE A 255 3.53 33.77 6.58
N ALA A 256 3.37 34.49 5.47
CA ALA A 256 2.63 34.02 4.30
C ALA A 256 3.13 32.69 3.73
N HIS A 257 4.45 32.50 3.65
CA HIS A 257 5.04 31.25 3.15
C HIS A 257 4.83 30.06 4.09
N VAL A 258 4.53 30.28 5.39
CA VAL A 258 4.15 29.24 6.35
C VAL A 258 2.68 28.88 6.18
N GLN A 259 1.83 29.91 6.02
CA GLN A 259 0.39 29.71 5.74
C GLN A 259 0.18 28.94 4.44
N GLU A 260 0.92 29.29 3.37
CA GLU A 260 0.92 28.56 2.09
C GLU A 260 1.23 27.07 2.28
N LYS A 261 2.29 26.73 3.02
CA LYS A 261 2.67 25.34 3.29
C LYS A 261 1.63 24.57 4.11
N ASN A 262 1.03 25.20 5.09
CA ASN A 262 -0.08 24.60 5.84
C ASN A 262 -1.29 24.35 4.91
N ALA A 263 -1.61 25.30 4.04
CA ALA A 263 -2.69 25.17 3.05
C ALA A 263 -2.42 24.02 2.06
N GLU A 264 -1.18 23.84 1.57
CA GLU A 264 -0.82 22.72 0.72
C GLU A 264 -1.10 21.34 1.39
N VAL A 265 -0.85 21.21 2.69
CA VAL A 265 -1.16 19.97 3.43
C VAL A 265 -2.66 19.78 3.57
N ILE A 266 -3.41 20.85 3.85
CA ILE A 266 -4.88 20.84 3.92
C ILE A 266 -5.46 20.42 2.58
N ASP A 267 -5.03 21.05 1.48
CA ASP A 267 -5.50 20.75 0.13
C ASP A 267 -5.19 19.30 -0.28
N THR A 268 -4.03 18.79 0.13
CA THR A 268 -3.67 17.38 -0.09
C THR A 268 -4.64 16.44 0.62
N LEU A 269 -4.97 16.71 1.88
CA LEU A 269 -5.92 15.94 2.67
C LEU A 269 -7.33 15.98 2.04
N GLU A 270 -7.84 17.18 1.71
CA GLU A 270 -9.17 17.32 1.11
C GLU A 270 -9.26 16.71 -0.29
N THR A 271 -8.18 16.73 -1.05
CA THR A 271 -8.11 16.07 -2.37
C THR A 271 -8.27 14.55 -2.23
N VAL A 272 -7.59 13.90 -1.27
CA VAL A 272 -7.78 12.46 -1.02
C VAL A 272 -9.21 12.15 -0.57
N ARG A 273 -9.79 13.00 0.28
CA ARG A 273 -11.21 12.89 0.69
C ARG A 273 -12.16 12.99 -0.52
N ALA A 274 -11.89 13.91 -1.43
CA ALA A 274 -12.70 14.10 -2.64
C ALA A 274 -12.61 12.86 -3.55
N TYR A 275 -11.41 12.30 -3.78
CA TYR A 275 -11.25 11.06 -4.57
C TYR A 275 -12.01 9.89 -3.96
N MET A 276 -11.93 9.73 -2.63
CA MET A 276 -12.65 8.65 -1.93
C MET A 276 -14.16 8.78 -2.10
N ARG A 277 -14.70 9.99 -1.87
CA ARG A 277 -16.15 10.25 -2.02
C ARG A 277 -16.62 10.04 -3.45
N ALA A 278 -15.88 10.51 -4.44
CA ALA A 278 -16.22 10.33 -5.85
C ALA A 278 -16.21 8.85 -6.24
N ALA A 279 -15.20 8.09 -5.82
CA ALA A 279 -15.13 6.65 -6.12
C ALA A 279 -16.27 5.85 -5.49
N GLU A 280 -16.70 6.20 -4.28
CA GLU A 280 -17.82 5.55 -3.59
C GLU A 280 -19.18 5.98 -4.16
N ALA A 281 -19.35 7.27 -4.48
CA ALA A 281 -20.61 7.78 -5.05
C ALA A 281 -20.94 7.20 -6.41
N ASP A 282 -19.91 7.01 -7.24
CA ASP A 282 -20.04 6.45 -8.60
C ASP A 282 -19.84 4.92 -8.61
N ALA A 283 -19.95 4.26 -7.46
CA ALA A 283 -19.84 2.81 -7.37
C ALA A 283 -21.00 2.13 -8.13
N ALA A 284 -20.65 1.09 -8.88
CA ALA A 284 -21.59 0.38 -9.74
C ALA A 284 -21.27 -1.12 -9.79
N PRO A 285 -22.21 -1.97 -10.22
CA PRO A 285 -21.91 -3.35 -10.57
C PRO A 285 -20.75 -3.40 -11.58
N TYR A 286 -19.87 -4.37 -11.36
CA TYR A 286 -18.75 -4.68 -12.25
C TYR A 286 -18.79 -6.18 -12.55
N GLU A 287 -17.76 -6.77 -13.09
CA GLU A 287 -17.72 -8.23 -13.23
C GLU A 287 -17.81 -8.92 -11.86
N GLY A 288 -18.62 -9.99 -11.74
CA GLY A 288 -18.81 -10.75 -10.52
C GLY A 288 -19.89 -10.21 -9.58
N GLU A 289 -19.67 -10.40 -8.28
CA GLU A 289 -20.67 -10.11 -7.26
C GLU A 289 -20.53 -8.67 -6.72
N GLY A 290 -21.67 -8.07 -6.35
CA GLY A 290 -21.74 -6.79 -5.66
C GLY A 290 -21.37 -5.57 -6.50
N ILE A 291 -21.13 -4.45 -5.80
CA ILE A 291 -20.72 -3.19 -6.42
C ILE A 291 -19.23 -2.91 -6.19
N TRP A 292 -18.67 -2.12 -7.10
CA TRP A 292 -17.26 -1.75 -7.09
C TRP A 292 -17.12 -0.23 -7.15
N PRO A 293 -16.27 0.37 -6.32
CA PRO A 293 -15.98 1.80 -6.42
C PRO A 293 -15.51 2.19 -7.82
N ALA A 294 -15.77 3.39 -8.26
CA ALA A 294 -15.38 3.87 -9.58
C ALA A 294 -13.86 3.85 -9.76
N ALA A 295 -13.40 3.42 -10.94
CA ALA A 295 -11.98 3.28 -11.24
C ALA A 295 -11.26 4.63 -11.39
N GLU A 296 -11.93 5.62 -12.00
CA GLU A 296 -11.32 6.86 -12.43
C GLU A 296 -10.77 7.72 -11.28
N PRO A 297 -11.52 7.98 -10.19
CA PRO A 297 -10.98 8.72 -9.06
C PRO A 297 -9.79 8.01 -8.41
N TRP A 298 -9.84 6.69 -8.28
CA TRP A 298 -8.74 5.91 -7.74
C TRP A 298 -7.49 5.93 -8.63
N THR A 299 -7.67 5.86 -9.95
CA THR A 299 -6.56 5.97 -10.91
C THR A 299 -5.87 7.33 -10.78
N ALA A 300 -6.65 8.41 -10.72
CA ALA A 300 -6.12 9.75 -10.54
C ALA A 300 -5.34 9.87 -9.21
N MET A 301 -5.90 9.35 -8.10
CA MET A 301 -5.23 9.36 -6.80
C MET A 301 -3.92 8.56 -6.82
N ARG A 302 -3.89 7.37 -7.43
CA ARG A 302 -2.69 6.53 -7.53
C ARG A 302 -1.54 7.22 -8.28
N HIS A 303 -1.85 8.09 -9.23
CA HIS A 303 -0.86 8.80 -10.04
C HIS A 303 -0.39 10.11 -9.39
N TRP A 304 -1.22 10.72 -8.58
CA TRP A 304 -0.96 12.02 -7.96
C TRP A 304 -0.37 11.91 -6.55
N TYR A 305 -0.89 11.02 -5.72
CA TYR A 305 -0.55 10.94 -4.29
C TYR A 305 0.94 10.68 -4.00
N PRO A 306 1.69 9.85 -4.77
CA PRO A 306 3.12 9.64 -4.54
C PRO A 306 3.95 10.92 -4.54
N ASP A 307 3.66 11.85 -5.46
CA ASP A 307 4.34 13.14 -5.56
C ASP A 307 3.83 14.10 -4.46
N ALA A 308 2.53 14.10 -4.19
CA ALA A 308 1.90 14.91 -3.14
C ALA A 308 2.44 14.55 -1.75
N TYR A 309 2.57 13.26 -1.41
CA TYR A 309 3.13 12.83 -0.13
C TYR A 309 4.59 13.23 0.03
N ALA A 310 5.40 13.09 -1.02
CA ALA A 310 6.80 13.54 -0.99
C ALA A 310 6.91 15.04 -0.72
N ARG A 311 5.98 15.84 -1.27
CA ARG A 311 5.88 17.28 -0.99
C ARG A 311 5.46 17.56 0.45
N VAL A 312 4.48 16.81 0.99
CA VAL A 312 4.06 16.95 2.41
C VAL A 312 5.22 16.65 3.36
N ALA A 313 6.01 15.60 3.11
CA ALA A 313 7.20 15.29 3.91
C ALA A 313 8.22 16.46 3.88
N ALA A 314 8.49 17.02 2.70
CA ALA A 314 9.37 18.18 2.55
C ALA A 314 8.84 19.44 3.25
N ILE A 315 7.51 19.63 3.36
CA ILE A 315 6.91 20.72 4.12
C ILE A 315 7.23 20.59 5.63
N VAL A 316 7.13 19.37 6.19
CA VAL A 316 7.50 19.13 7.60
C VAL A 316 8.97 19.52 7.84
N GLU A 317 9.88 19.09 6.93
CA GLU A 317 11.31 19.48 7.00
C GLU A 317 11.49 21.00 6.98
N GLN A 318 10.84 21.69 6.02
CA GLN A 318 10.99 23.12 5.83
C GLN A 318 10.47 23.94 7.01
N LEU A 319 9.36 23.53 7.64
CA LEU A 319 8.77 24.25 8.76
C LEU A 319 9.55 24.02 10.06
N ALA A 320 10.04 22.82 10.30
CA ALA A 320 10.77 22.47 11.50
C ALA A 320 12.29 22.85 11.41
N ALA A 321 12.84 22.87 10.19
CA ALA A 321 14.18 23.31 9.85
C ALA A 321 15.28 22.71 10.77
N GLY A 322 16.24 23.53 11.21
CA GLY A 322 17.35 23.11 12.09
C GLY A 322 16.89 22.57 13.45
N GLY A 323 15.67 22.84 13.87
CA GLY A 323 15.11 22.25 15.10
C GLY A 323 15.01 20.73 15.07
N LEU A 324 14.86 20.12 13.89
CA LEU A 324 14.87 18.67 13.74
C LEU A 324 16.25 18.04 14.06
N MET A 325 17.33 18.73 13.68
CA MET A 325 18.71 18.24 13.82
C MET A 325 19.25 18.35 15.24
N LEU A 326 18.73 19.28 16.03
CA LEU A 326 19.24 19.62 17.37
C LEU A 326 18.25 19.25 18.48
N THR A 327 17.56 18.13 18.35
CA THR A 327 16.54 17.73 19.33
C THR A 327 17.18 16.87 20.43
N PRO A 328 17.19 17.31 21.72
CA PRO A 328 17.70 16.51 22.83
C PRO A 328 16.85 15.27 23.08
N THR A 329 17.40 14.30 23.85
CA THR A 329 16.71 13.06 24.20
C THR A 329 15.84 13.24 25.44
N GLU A 330 14.96 12.26 25.73
CA GLU A 330 14.22 12.22 27.01
C GLU A 330 15.17 12.08 28.21
N GLU A 331 16.33 11.42 28.05
CA GLU A 331 17.37 11.32 29.08
C GLU A 331 17.98 12.69 29.36
N ASP A 332 18.29 13.49 28.35
CA ASP A 332 18.79 14.85 28.51
C ASP A 332 17.80 15.75 29.26
N LEU A 333 16.48 15.57 28.96
CA LEU A 333 15.39 16.29 29.66
C LEU A 333 15.29 15.96 31.15
N ALA A 334 15.79 14.80 31.59
CA ALA A 334 15.79 14.37 32.97
C ALA A 334 17.19 14.49 33.64
N GLY A 335 18.21 14.78 32.83
CA GLY A 335 19.62 14.81 33.26
C GLY A 335 20.12 16.16 33.76
N PRO A 336 21.44 16.31 33.91
CA PRO A 336 22.07 17.56 34.40
C PRO A 336 21.80 18.79 33.51
N LEU A 337 21.47 18.59 32.22
CA LEU A 337 21.18 19.67 31.27
C LEU A 337 19.72 20.12 31.29
N ALA A 338 18.86 19.49 32.11
CA ALA A 338 17.41 19.79 32.13
C ALA A 338 17.10 21.28 32.31
N GLY A 339 17.88 22.01 33.13
CA GLY A 339 17.71 23.45 33.33
C GLY A 339 18.01 24.27 32.07
N ASP A 340 19.09 23.95 31.40
CA ASP A 340 19.46 24.61 30.13
C ASP A 340 18.48 24.30 29.02
N ILE A 341 18.07 23.05 28.90
CA ILE A 341 17.03 22.64 27.93
C ILE A 341 15.74 23.38 28.25
N GLY A 342 15.31 23.42 29.52
CA GLY A 342 14.14 24.15 29.95
C GLY A 342 14.17 25.62 29.55
N LYS A 343 15.35 26.25 29.52
CA LYS A 343 15.55 27.65 29.17
C LYS A 343 15.64 27.88 27.65
N TYR A 344 16.45 27.09 26.93
CA TYR A 344 16.84 27.37 25.56
C TYR A 344 15.98 26.68 24.52
N TYR A 345 15.20 25.64 24.91
CA TYR A 345 14.28 24.94 24.01
C TYR A 345 12.82 25.35 24.17
N GLN A 346 12.54 26.45 24.91
CA GLN A 346 11.18 26.99 25.03
C GLN A 346 10.54 27.24 23.65
N GLY A 347 9.29 26.92 23.54
CA GLY A 347 8.45 27.34 22.42
C GLY A 347 7.80 28.70 22.68
N ALA A 348 7.15 29.25 21.67
CA ALA A 348 6.34 30.46 21.80
C ALA A 348 5.05 30.21 22.58
N SER A 349 4.43 29.04 22.39
CA SER A 349 3.14 28.66 22.99
C SER A 349 3.20 27.44 23.90
N ILE A 350 4.32 26.72 23.93
CA ILE A 350 4.49 25.46 24.68
C ILE A 350 5.84 25.43 25.42
N ASP A 351 5.91 24.63 26.48
CA ASP A 351 7.15 24.42 27.23
C ASP A 351 8.21 23.64 26.42
N ALA A 352 9.44 23.69 26.88
CA ALA A 352 10.57 23.03 26.23
C ALA A 352 10.37 21.53 26.05
N LYS A 353 9.83 20.85 27.07
CA LYS A 353 9.61 19.38 27.02
C LYS A 353 8.61 19.01 25.91
N LYS A 354 7.48 19.72 25.83
CA LYS A 354 6.48 19.49 24.78
C LYS A 354 7.03 19.80 23.39
N LYS A 355 7.81 20.89 23.25
CA LYS A 355 8.44 21.24 21.99
C LYS A 355 9.44 20.16 21.55
N VAL A 356 10.33 19.70 22.44
CA VAL A 356 11.29 18.64 22.15
C VAL A 356 10.56 17.37 21.66
N ARG A 357 9.52 16.91 22.36
CA ARG A 357 8.75 15.74 21.98
C ARG A 357 8.04 15.91 20.63
N LEU A 358 7.49 17.08 20.34
CA LEU A 358 6.89 17.37 19.03
C LEU A 358 7.93 17.30 17.90
N PHE A 359 9.11 17.84 18.11
CA PHE A 359 10.19 17.80 17.11
C PHE A 359 10.80 16.40 16.98
N ARG A 360 10.86 15.61 18.07
CA ARG A 360 11.20 14.19 18.01
C ARG A 360 10.20 13.39 17.18
N LEU A 361 8.90 13.66 17.38
CA LEU A 361 7.84 13.04 16.58
C LEU A 361 7.99 13.39 15.10
N ALA A 362 8.20 14.67 14.76
CA ALA A 362 8.42 15.11 13.40
C ALA A 362 9.68 14.48 12.77
N TRP A 363 10.76 14.37 13.55
CA TRP A 363 11.99 13.71 13.09
C TRP A 363 11.77 12.23 12.82
N ASP A 364 11.07 11.52 13.70
CA ASP A 364 10.79 10.09 13.49
C ASP A 364 9.86 9.84 12.29
N LEU A 365 8.96 10.79 12.00
CA LEU A 365 8.08 10.74 10.84
C LEU A 365 8.83 10.84 9.49
N ILE A 366 9.90 11.66 9.40
CA ILE A 366 10.51 12.00 8.11
C ILE A 366 12.03 11.80 8.05
N GLY A 367 12.75 11.93 9.16
CA GLY A 367 14.22 11.99 9.18
C GLY A 367 14.92 10.68 9.56
N THR A 368 14.23 9.75 10.19
CA THR A 368 14.78 8.46 10.59
C THR A 368 14.71 7.42 9.49
N GLN A 369 15.26 6.23 9.70
CA GLN A 369 15.09 5.08 8.80
C GLN A 369 13.60 4.73 8.63
N PHE A 370 12.81 4.82 9.70
CA PHE A 370 11.36 4.65 9.64
C PHE A 370 10.72 5.68 8.74
N GLY A 371 10.99 6.97 8.94
CA GLY A 371 10.45 8.06 8.11
C GLY A 371 10.84 7.94 6.64
N SER A 372 12.09 7.56 6.37
CA SER A 372 12.57 7.30 5.00
C SER A 372 11.82 6.14 4.36
N ARG A 373 11.55 5.04 5.11
CA ARG A 373 10.72 3.93 4.63
C ARG A 373 9.28 4.38 4.35
N GLN A 374 8.70 5.22 5.21
CA GLN A 374 7.34 5.75 4.99
C GLN A 374 7.27 6.51 3.65
N THR A 375 8.24 7.37 3.38
CA THR A 375 8.31 8.13 2.11
C THR A 375 8.48 7.21 0.90
N LEU A 376 9.35 6.20 0.98
CA LEU A 376 9.54 5.20 -0.08
C LEU A 376 8.28 4.37 -0.29
N TYR A 377 7.62 3.95 0.79
CA TYR A 377 6.38 3.19 0.73
C TYR A 377 5.30 3.98 -0.02
N GLU A 378 5.02 5.23 0.37
CA GLU A 378 3.99 6.04 -0.29
C GLU A 378 4.32 6.33 -1.76
N ARG A 379 5.59 6.37 -2.12
CA ARG A 379 6.03 6.60 -3.51
C ARG A 379 5.82 5.37 -4.40
N PHE A 380 6.01 4.15 -3.90
CA PHE A 380 6.13 2.97 -4.74
C PHE A 380 5.12 1.85 -4.45
N PHE A 381 4.32 1.91 -3.38
CA PHE A 381 3.45 0.80 -3.01
C PHE A 381 2.38 0.45 -4.06
N ASN A 382 1.98 1.43 -4.88
CA ASN A 382 1.03 1.25 -5.99
C ASN A 382 1.70 0.82 -7.30
N GLY A 383 3.03 0.64 -7.32
CA GLY A 383 3.83 0.39 -8.50
C GLY A 383 4.58 1.63 -9.00
N ASP A 384 5.27 1.49 -10.11
CA ASP A 384 6.02 2.57 -10.76
C ASP A 384 5.06 3.58 -11.41
N VAL A 385 5.11 4.84 -10.96
CA VAL A 385 4.21 5.91 -11.42
C VAL A 385 4.36 6.19 -12.92
N VAL A 386 5.57 6.03 -13.48
CA VAL A 386 5.81 6.23 -14.92
C VAL A 386 5.07 5.17 -15.73
N GLN A 387 5.20 3.90 -15.34
CA GLN A 387 4.48 2.80 -16.00
C GLN A 387 2.96 2.94 -15.84
N LEU A 388 2.48 3.36 -14.67
CA LEU A 388 1.06 3.62 -14.45
C LEU A 388 0.53 4.73 -15.35
N ARG A 389 1.26 5.84 -15.50
CA ARG A 389 0.90 6.96 -16.39
C ARG A 389 0.95 6.57 -17.87
N GLN A 390 1.95 5.78 -18.29
CA GLN A 390 2.03 5.25 -19.66
C GLN A 390 0.82 4.36 -19.98
N ARG A 391 0.46 3.45 -19.07
CA ARG A 391 -0.73 2.61 -19.22
C ARG A 391 -2.01 3.47 -19.30
N ARG A 392 -2.13 4.49 -18.43
CA ARG A 392 -3.25 5.42 -18.46
C ARG A 392 -3.40 6.11 -19.81
N PHE A 393 -2.31 6.65 -20.35
CA PHE A 393 -2.30 7.27 -21.65
C PHE A 393 -2.76 6.32 -22.76
N ALA A 394 -2.25 5.09 -22.75
CA ALA A 394 -2.56 4.10 -23.78
C ALA A 394 -3.99 3.55 -23.72
N THR A 395 -4.66 3.60 -22.56
CA THR A 395 -5.99 3.01 -22.35
C THR A 395 -7.09 4.03 -22.10
N TYR A 396 -6.78 5.32 -22.11
CA TYR A 396 -7.78 6.35 -21.87
C TYR A 396 -8.72 6.49 -23.06
N ASP A 397 -10.01 6.58 -22.80
CA ASP A 397 -11.02 6.87 -23.81
C ASP A 397 -11.04 8.37 -24.10
N TYR A 398 -10.49 8.78 -25.25
CA TYR A 398 -10.44 10.16 -25.70
C TYR A 398 -11.70 10.60 -26.46
N SER A 399 -12.66 9.71 -26.77
CA SER A 399 -13.78 9.96 -27.65
C SER A 399 -14.56 11.24 -27.33
N ARG A 400 -14.78 11.51 -26.04
CA ARG A 400 -15.47 12.70 -25.58
C ARG A 400 -14.66 13.99 -25.76
N ALA A 401 -13.35 13.91 -25.58
CA ALA A 401 -12.46 15.05 -25.78
C ALA A 401 -12.31 15.39 -27.26
N ASP A 402 -12.16 14.35 -28.09
CA ASP A 402 -12.05 14.50 -29.55
C ASP A 402 -13.34 15.06 -30.13
N ALA A 403 -14.50 14.55 -29.73
CA ALA A 403 -15.80 15.10 -30.17
C ALA A 403 -15.99 16.58 -29.79
N SER A 404 -15.49 16.99 -28.60
CA SER A 404 -15.54 18.41 -28.20
C SER A 404 -14.65 19.29 -29.06
N LEU A 405 -13.46 18.78 -29.43
CA LEU A 405 -12.55 19.50 -30.32
C LEU A 405 -13.11 19.57 -31.74
N GLU A 406 -13.63 18.45 -32.28
CA GLU A 406 -14.24 18.38 -33.61
C GLU A 406 -15.39 19.36 -33.76
N LEU A 407 -16.29 19.43 -32.75
CA LEU A 407 -17.41 20.37 -32.77
C LEU A 407 -16.92 21.83 -32.89
N PHE A 408 -15.88 22.21 -32.17
CA PHE A 408 -15.30 23.55 -32.24
C PHE A 408 -14.63 23.83 -33.60
N MET A 409 -13.90 22.86 -34.15
CA MET A 409 -13.26 22.99 -35.47
C MET A 409 -14.28 23.16 -36.58
N GLU A 410 -15.41 22.40 -36.54
CA GLU A 410 -16.53 22.58 -37.48
C GLU A 410 -17.19 23.97 -37.39
N GLU A 411 -17.28 24.58 -36.19
CA GLU A 411 -17.80 25.92 -36.03
C GLU A 411 -16.88 26.95 -36.71
N LEU A 412 -15.55 26.80 -36.60
CA LEU A 412 -14.59 27.69 -37.28
C LEU A 412 -14.63 27.59 -38.81
N GLU A 413 -14.98 26.41 -39.37
CA GLU A 413 -15.09 26.22 -40.82
C GLU A 413 -16.39 26.83 -41.42
N ARG A 414 -17.39 27.15 -40.58
CA ARG A 414 -18.66 27.76 -41.00
C ARG A 414 -18.61 29.29 -41.05
N GLU A 415 -17.58 29.92 -40.43
CA GLU A 415 -17.30 31.35 -40.51
C GLU A 415 -16.42 31.71 -41.73
#